data_96541e812b65319e6324253f4d56b4aa
#
_entry.id   96541e812b65319e6324253f4d56b4aa
#
_cell.length_a   1.000
_cell.length_b   1.000
_cell.length_c   1.000
_cell.angle_alpha   90.00
_cell.angle_beta   90.00
_cell.angle_gamma   90.00
#
_symmetry.space_group_name_H-M   'P 1'
#
loop_
_entity.id
_entity.type
_entity.pdbx_description
1 polymer ?
#
loop_
_entity_poly.entity_id
_entity_poly.type
_entity_poly.pdbx_seq_one_letter_code
_entity_poly.pdbx_strand_id
1 'polypeptide(L)'
;MKHIIILGDGMADWAVPSLGNKTLLQYANTPYMDKLAQMGRTGMLKTVADGFHPGSEVANMSVMGYDLPLVYEGRGVLEAASIGVDLEPGDMAMRCNLICVEGDILKNHSAGHITTEEADQLIKYLDEKLGTDRIRFYTGVQYRHLLVIKGGDKRLACVPPHDVPLKPFRPNMVKALCPEAQETADLLNALILKSQELLATHPVNQKRLAEGKDAANSIWPWSPGYRPQMEPLSQKYPSIHKGSVITAVDLIRGIGRYAGLRCIDVEGATGLYNTNYEGKAQAAIEALKTDDFVYLHIEASDEAGHEGDIDLKLKTIEYLDSRAIGPIYEEVKNWDEPVAIAVLPDHPTPCELRTHTAEPIPFLIYYPGITPDSVQSYDEIACREGGYGTMEKDEFMNEFMNLH
;
A
#
# COMPACT_ATOMS: atom_id res chain seq x y z
N MET A 1 -2.67 21.78 17.93
CA MET A 1 -3.10 20.38 18.12
C MET A 1 -2.33 19.51 17.15
N LYS A 2 -1.83 18.36 17.57
CA LYS A 2 -1.17 17.37 16.73
C LYS A 2 -2.16 16.30 16.31
N HIS A 3 -1.88 15.56 15.23
CA HIS A 3 -2.81 14.59 14.67
C HIS A 3 -2.10 13.25 14.40
N ILE A 4 -2.73 12.15 14.76
CA ILE A 4 -2.27 10.82 14.39
C ILE A 4 -3.41 9.98 13.83
N ILE A 5 -3.17 9.38 12.67
CA ILE A 5 -4.01 8.32 12.12
C ILE A 5 -3.33 6.99 12.43
N ILE A 6 -4.06 6.09 13.09
CA ILE A 6 -3.62 4.72 13.35
C ILE A 6 -4.49 3.80 12.50
N LEU A 7 -3.89 3.24 11.47
CA LEU A 7 -4.59 2.44 10.49
C LEU A 7 -4.23 0.96 10.63
N GLY A 8 -5.25 0.14 10.87
CA GLY A 8 -5.16 -1.32 10.81
C GLY A 8 -5.64 -1.81 9.45
N ASP A 9 -4.70 -2.13 8.56
CA ASP A 9 -5.00 -2.56 7.19
C ASP A 9 -5.90 -3.79 7.19
N GLY A 10 -6.95 -3.75 6.36
CA GLY A 10 -7.89 -4.84 6.20
C GLY A 10 -8.64 -5.28 7.46
N MET A 11 -8.64 -4.46 8.52
CA MET A 11 -9.15 -4.85 9.85
C MET A 11 -10.66 -5.15 9.85
N ALA A 12 -11.43 -4.47 9.02
CA ALA A 12 -12.88 -4.73 8.90
C ALA A 12 -13.16 -6.09 8.24
N ASP A 13 -14.29 -6.69 8.63
CA ASP A 13 -14.68 -8.03 8.17
C ASP A 13 -16.21 -8.18 8.12
N TRP A 14 -16.67 -9.27 7.52
CA TRP A 14 -18.06 -9.66 7.54
C TRP A 14 -18.42 -10.37 8.85
N ALA A 15 -19.72 -10.51 9.11
CA ALA A 15 -20.20 -11.28 10.26
C ALA A 15 -19.87 -12.77 10.08
N VAL A 16 -19.24 -13.36 11.10
CA VAL A 16 -18.74 -14.73 11.06
C VAL A 16 -19.71 -15.65 11.83
N PRO A 17 -20.30 -16.67 11.17
CA PRO A 17 -21.27 -17.56 11.80
C PRO A 17 -20.74 -18.26 13.05
N SER A 18 -19.48 -18.73 13.04
CA SER A 18 -18.85 -19.41 14.18
C SER A 18 -18.64 -18.50 15.40
N LEU A 19 -18.68 -17.17 15.21
CA LEU A 19 -18.58 -16.17 16.28
C LEU A 19 -19.96 -15.61 16.68
N GLY A 20 -21.03 -16.34 16.40
CA GLY A 20 -22.40 -15.92 16.70
C GLY A 20 -22.91 -14.79 15.80
N ASN A 21 -22.48 -14.78 14.55
CA ASN A 21 -22.77 -13.73 13.55
C ASN A 21 -22.27 -12.33 13.96
N LYS A 22 -21.19 -12.26 14.69
CA LYS A 22 -20.46 -11.02 14.97
C LYS A 22 -19.35 -10.82 13.95
N THR A 23 -19.03 -9.56 13.65
CA THR A 23 -17.78 -9.23 12.95
C THR A 23 -16.60 -9.47 13.87
N LEU A 24 -15.39 -9.48 13.31
CA LEU A 24 -14.19 -9.64 14.12
C LEU A 24 -13.97 -8.47 15.07
N LEU A 25 -14.28 -7.24 14.66
CA LEU A 25 -14.22 -6.07 15.54
C LEU A 25 -15.25 -6.15 16.67
N GLN A 26 -16.46 -6.69 16.44
CA GLN A 26 -17.44 -6.92 17.49
C GLN A 26 -17.03 -8.02 18.49
N TYR A 27 -16.20 -8.97 18.05
CA TYR A 27 -15.82 -10.13 18.87
C TYR A 27 -14.49 -9.93 19.59
N ALA A 28 -13.54 -9.22 18.98
CA ALA A 28 -12.22 -8.96 19.53
C ALA A 28 -12.29 -8.17 20.86
N ASN A 29 -11.34 -8.41 21.73
CA ASN A 29 -11.16 -7.64 22.96
C ASN A 29 -10.30 -6.40 22.68
N THR A 30 -10.95 -5.26 22.43
CA THR A 30 -10.32 -4.00 22.01
C THR A 30 -10.66 -2.84 22.95
N PRO A 31 -10.24 -2.90 24.24
CA PRO A 31 -10.66 -1.94 25.25
C PRO A 31 -10.22 -0.50 24.97
N TYR A 32 -9.12 -0.28 24.24
CA TYR A 32 -8.67 1.08 23.90
C TYR A 32 -9.46 1.66 22.72
N MET A 33 -9.76 0.88 21.69
CA MET A 33 -10.64 1.33 20.59
C MET A 33 -12.03 1.66 21.13
N ASP A 34 -12.61 0.81 21.97
CA ASP A 34 -13.92 1.05 22.59
C ASP A 34 -13.90 2.30 23.49
N LYS A 35 -12.86 2.46 24.30
CA LYS A 35 -12.69 3.65 25.14
C LYS A 35 -12.60 4.93 24.33
N LEU A 36 -11.83 4.92 23.22
CA LEU A 36 -11.71 6.07 22.33
C LEU A 36 -13.03 6.37 21.60
N ALA A 37 -13.79 5.33 21.22
CA ALA A 37 -15.14 5.50 20.65
C ALA A 37 -16.10 6.15 21.64
N GLN A 38 -16.10 5.68 22.91
CA GLN A 38 -16.93 6.24 23.98
C GLN A 38 -16.61 7.70 24.32
N MET A 39 -15.35 8.09 24.20
CA MET A 39 -14.89 9.46 24.47
C MET A 39 -14.86 10.36 23.23
N GLY A 40 -14.98 9.77 22.06
CA GLY A 40 -14.87 10.43 20.77
C GLY A 40 -16.17 10.43 19.96
N ARG A 41 -16.03 10.52 18.67
CA ARG A 41 -17.12 10.39 17.70
C ARG A 41 -16.73 9.41 16.62
N THR A 42 -17.72 8.73 16.10
CA THR A 42 -17.56 7.65 15.15
C THR A 42 -18.35 7.90 13.86
N GLY A 43 -18.05 7.14 12.85
CA GLY A 43 -18.76 7.15 11.57
C GLY A 43 -18.31 6.02 10.66
N MET A 44 -18.80 6.05 9.44
CA MET A 44 -18.39 5.16 8.35
C MET A 44 -17.70 5.95 7.26
N LEU A 45 -16.66 5.40 6.65
CA LEU A 45 -15.92 6.04 5.57
C LEU A 45 -15.89 5.15 4.32
N LYS A 46 -16.29 5.69 3.19
CA LYS A 46 -16.16 5.06 1.88
C LYS A 46 -14.77 5.37 1.32
N THR A 47 -13.83 4.46 1.48
CA THR A 47 -12.42 4.60 1.04
C THR A 47 -12.19 4.18 -0.40
N VAL A 48 -13.00 3.27 -0.93
CA VAL A 48 -12.92 2.80 -2.32
C VAL A 48 -13.95 3.56 -3.15
N ALA A 49 -13.48 4.45 -4.00
CA ALA A 49 -14.36 5.21 -4.90
C ALA A 49 -14.98 4.30 -5.98
N ASP A 50 -16.16 4.69 -6.48
CA ASP A 50 -16.85 3.95 -7.53
C ASP A 50 -15.96 3.81 -8.78
N GLY A 51 -15.91 2.59 -9.31
CA GLY A 51 -15.09 2.26 -10.48
C GLY A 51 -13.64 1.92 -10.20
N PHE A 52 -13.19 2.01 -8.94
CA PHE A 52 -11.86 1.58 -8.53
C PHE A 52 -11.87 0.16 -7.96
N HIS A 53 -10.81 -0.58 -8.23
CA HIS A 53 -10.59 -1.87 -7.61
C HIS A 53 -10.24 -1.68 -6.12
N PRO A 54 -10.82 -2.43 -5.18
CA PRO A 54 -10.42 -2.40 -3.79
C PRO A 54 -8.95 -2.78 -3.63
N GLY A 55 -8.17 -1.91 -2.98
CA GLY A 55 -6.76 -2.13 -2.74
C GLY A 55 -6.21 -1.08 -1.81
N SER A 56 -5.14 -1.43 -1.08
CA SER A 56 -4.55 -0.54 -0.06
C SER A 56 -4.06 0.78 -0.66
N GLU A 57 -3.57 0.78 -1.91
CA GLU A 57 -3.15 2.03 -2.57
C GLU A 57 -4.32 2.99 -2.81
N VAL A 58 -5.44 2.48 -3.27
CA VAL A 58 -6.66 3.26 -3.50
C VAL A 58 -7.22 3.77 -2.17
N ALA A 59 -7.38 2.88 -1.21
CA ALA A 59 -7.98 3.18 0.07
C ALA A 59 -7.13 4.14 0.92
N ASN A 60 -5.81 3.94 1.01
CA ASN A 60 -4.94 4.83 1.76
C ASN A 60 -4.81 6.23 1.14
N MET A 61 -4.81 6.37 -0.19
CA MET A 61 -4.90 7.68 -0.83
C MET A 61 -6.21 8.39 -0.47
N SER A 62 -7.33 7.65 -0.46
CA SER A 62 -8.64 8.18 -0.07
C SER A 62 -8.66 8.61 1.40
N VAL A 63 -8.13 7.80 2.32
CA VAL A 63 -7.99 8.16 3.74
C VAL A 63 -7.19 9.44 3.92
N MET A 64 -6.13 9.66 3.13
CA MET A 64 -5.34 10.90 3.13
C MET A 64 -6.03 12.09 2.42
N GLY A 65 -7.26 11.92 1.95
CA GLY A 65 -8.09 12.97 1.36
C GLY A 65 -7.75 13.31 -0.08
N TYR A 66 -7.13 12.40 -0.83
CA TYR A 66 -6.86 12.61 -2.26
C TYR A 66 -8.04 12.19 -3.14
N ASP A 67 -8.29 12.97 -4.20
CA ASP A 67 -9.27 12.66 -5.22
C ASP A 67 -8.70 11.61 -6.20
N LEU A 68 -9.08 10.35 -6.02
CA LEU A 68 -8.53 9.22 -6.76
C LEU A 68 -8.59 9.36 -8.29
N PRO A 69 -9.71 9.79 -8.89
CA PRO A 69 -9.76 10.04 -10.35
C PRO A 69 -8.68 10.99 -10.87
N LEU A 70 -8.19 11.90 -10.04
CA LEU A 70 -7.17 12.88 -10.43
C LEU A 70 -5.76 12.41 -10.15
N VAL A 71 -5.54 11.63 -9.10
CA VAL A 71 -4.17 11.34 -8.62
C VAL A 71 -3.72 9.90 -8.82
N TYR A 72 -4.65 8.93 -8.98
CA TYR A 72 -4.27 7.53 -9.09
C TYR A 72 -3.64 7.20 -10.45
N GLU A 73 -2.38 6.78 -10.43
CA GLU A 73 -1.58 6.48 -11.62
C GLU A 73 -1.12 5.00 -11.68
N GLY A 74 -1.63 4.17 -10.77
CA GLY A 74 -1.25 2.76 -10.69
C GLY A 74 -0.12 2.48 -9.69
N ARG A 75 0.17 1.20 -9.47
CA ARG A 75 1.10 0.73 -8.43
C ARG A 75 2.57 0.98 -8.77
N GLY A 76 2.95 0.94 -10.03
CA GLY A 76 4.35 1.05 -10.45
C GLY A 76 5.02 2.34 -10.01
N VAL A 77 4.30 3.44 -10.08
CA VAL A 77 4.81 4.77 -9.68
C VAL A 77 4.95 4.90 -8.15
N LEU A 78 4.10 4.24 -7.39
CA LEU A 78 4.20 4.21 -5.93
C LEU A 78 5.40 3.38 -5.47
N GLU A 79 5.66 2.27 -6.15
CA GLU A 79 6.86 1.46 -5.92
C GLU A 79 8.14 2.23 -6.28
N ALA A 80 8.11 3.06 -7.35
CA ALA A 80 9.21 3.95 -7.70
C ALA A 80 9.57 4.90 -6.55
N ALA A 81 8.57 5.58 -6.01
CA ALA A 81 8.77 6.48 -4.88
C ALA A 81 9.27 5.73 -3.63
N SER A 82 8.77 4.52 -3.38
CA SER A 82 9.17 3.69 -2.25
C SER A 82 10.67 3.42 -2.21
N ILE A 83 11.26 3.09 -3.35
CA ILE A 83 12.71 2.81 -3.46
C ILE A 83 13.56 4.07 -3.69
N GLY A 84 12.96 5.25 -3.60
CA GLY A 84 13.66 6.53 -3.72
C GLY A 84 13.96 6.98 -5.15
N VAL A 85 13.24 6.46 -6.14
CA VAL A 85 13.33 6.92 -7.53
C VAL A 85 12.42 8.12 -7.69
N ASP A 86 13.01 9.28 -7.92
CA ASP A 86 12.28 10.49 -8.24
C ASP A 86 11.91 10.49 -9.73
N LEU A 87 10.62 10.65 -10.00
CA LEU A 87 10.09 10.77 -11.35
C LEU A 87 9.89 12.24 -11.69
N GLU A 88 10.44 12.65 -12.82
CA GLU A 88 10.19 13.97 -13.40
C GLU A 88 8.82 13.99 -14.11
N PRO A 89 8.23 15.17 -14.35
CA PRO A 89 7.02 15.28 -15.16
C PRO A 89 7.23 14.66 -16.56
N GLY A 90 6.35 13.73 -16.91
CA GLY A 90 6.43 12.99 -18.17
C GLY A 90 7.27 11.71 -18.14
N ASP A 91 7.90 11.39 -17.03
CA ASP A 91 8.52 10.07 -16.83
C ASP A 91 7.43 9.03 -16.60
N MET A 92 7.49 7.95 -17.39
CA MET A 92 6.62 6.79 -17.20
C MET A 92 7.36 5.72 -16.40
N ALA A 93 6.80 5.32 -15.28
CA ALA A 93 7.30 4.19 -14.50
C ALA A 93 6.39 2.97 -14.67
N MET A 94 6.99 1.80 -14.70
CA MET A 94 6.31 0.52 -14.81
C MET A 94 6.88 -0.49 -13.83
N ARG A 95 6.03 -1.34 -13.28
CA ARG A 95 6.53 -2.60 -12.69
C ARG A 95 7.25 -3.40 -13.78
N CYS A 96 8.35 -4.01 -13.42
CA CYS A 96 9.16 -4.81 -14.33
C CYS A 96 9.53 -6.11 -13.63
N ASN A 97 8.76 -7.16 -13.87
CA ASN A 97 9.07 -8.46 -13.31
C ASN A 97 10.23 -9.13 -14.05
N LEU A 98 11.06 -9.85 -13.32
CA LEU A 98 11.87 -10.92 -13.90
C LEU A 98 11.01 -12.20 -13.93
N ILE A 99 10.85 -12.77 -15.11
CA ILE A 99 10.03 -13.97 -15.35
C ILE A 99 10.86 -15.10 -15.96
N CYS A 100 10.34 -16.31 -15.90
CA CYS A 100 10.87 -17.46 -16.64
C CYS A 100 10.06 -17.72 -17.90
N VAL A 101 10.74 -17.72 -19.05
CA VAL A 101 10.18 -18.10 -20.36
C VAL A 101 10.86 -19.37 -20.81
N GLU A 102 10.10 -20.38 -21.26
CA GLU A 102 10.58 -21.62 -21.83
C GLU A 102 9.95 -21.83 -23.21
N GLY A 103 10.78 -21.71 -24.25
CA GLY A 103 10.28 -21.60 -25.62
C GLY A 103 9.42 -20.34 -25.79
N ASP A 104 8.18 -20.51 -26.21
CA ASP A 104 7.21 -19.39 -26.32
C ASP A 104 6.29 -19.24 -25.09
N ILE A 105 6.51 -20.03 -24.04
CA ILE A 105 5.61 -20.10 -22.89
C ILE A 105 6.17 -19.29 -21.71
N LEU A 106 5.35 -18.43 -21.12
CA LEU A 106 5.62 -17.83 -19.82
C LEU A 106 5.46 -18.92 -18.75
N LYS A 107 6.57 -19.53 -18.36
CA LYS A 107 6.58 -20.67 -17.44
C LYS A 107 6.17 -20.26 -16.04
N ASN A 108 6.77 -19.17 -15.54
CA ASN A 108 6.41 -18.65 -14.26
C ASN A 108 6.71 -17.14 -14.13
N HIS A 109 5.87 -16.43 -13.39
CA HIS A 109 5.90 -14.97 -13.25
C HIS A 109 6.90 -14.44 -12.21
N SER A 110 7.50 -15.33 -11.40
CA SER A 110 8.42 -15.01 -10.32
C SER A 110 9.84 -15.50 -10.54
N ALA A 111 10.14 -16.00 -11.74
CA ALA A 111 11.41 -16.66 -12.06
C ALA A 111 11.83 -17.71 -11.01
N GLY A 112 10.85 -18.54 -10.56
CA GLY A 112 11.07 -19.56 -9.53
C GLY A 112 11.45 -18.96 -8.18
N HIS A 113 10.80 -17.88 -7.79
CA HIS A 113 11.08 -17.14 -6.55
C HIS A 113 12.56 -16.74 -6.42
N ILE A 114 13.08 -16.08 -7.46
CA ILE A 114 14.46 -15.56 -7.47
C ILE A 114 14.72 -14.70 -6.24
N THR A 115 15.92 -14.79 -5.66
CA THR A 115 16.31 -13.95 -4.52
C THR A 115 16.60 -12.52 -4.97
N THR A 116 16.52 -11.56 -4.05
CA THR A 116 16.84 -10.17 -4.35
C THR A 116 18.30 -9.99 -4.80
N GLU A 117 19.22 -10.72 -4.21
CA GLU A 117 20.66 -10.67 -4.51
C GLU A 117 20.98 -11.19 -5.92
N GLU A 118 20.31 -12.26 -6.35
CA GLU A 118 20.44 -12.78 -7.71
C GLU A 118 19.82 -11.80 -8.72
N ALA A 119 18.63 -11.32 -8.42
CA ALA A 119 17.87 -10.39 -9.26
C ALA A 119 18.59 -9.04 -9.43
N ASP A 120 19.22 -8.52 -8.38
CA ASP A 120 19.99 -7.28 -8.40
C ASP A 120 21.10 -7.32 -9.46
N GLN A 121 21.80 -8.45 -9.55
CA GLN A 121 22.86 -8.63 -10.56
C GLN A 121 22.28 -8.59 -11.98
N LEU A 122 21.13 -9.23 -12.20
CA LEU A 122 20.49 -9.26 -13.51
C LEU A 122 19.94 -7.88 -13.90
N ILE A 123 19.32 -7.17 -12.99
CA ILE A 123 18.75 -5.84 -13.26
C ILE A 123 19.85 -4.81 -13.51
N LYS A 124 20.93 -4.80 -12.73
CA LYS A 124 22.09 -3.94 -12.98
C LYS A 124 22.75 -4.24 -14.31
N TYR A 125 22.84 -5.51 -14.69
CA TYR A 125 23.36 -5.91 -15.98
C TYR A 125 22.45 -5.41 -17.14
N LEU A 126 21.14 -5.50 -16.97
CA LEU A 126 20.20 -4.94 -17.97
C LEU A 126 20.28 -3.42 -18.05
N ASP A 127 20.43 -2.72 -16.92
CA ASP A 127 20.62 -1.25 -16.93
C ASP A 127 21.95 -0.87 -17.61
N GLU A 128 23.02 -1.64 -17.42
CA GLU A 128 24.30 -1.44 -18.12
C GLU A 128 24.17 -1.64 -19.64
N LYS A 129 23.44 -2.66 -20.08
CA LYS A 129 23.36 -3.07 -21.48
C LYS A 129 22.26 -2.36 -22.29
N LEU A 130 21.13 -2.06 -21.66
CA LEU A 130 19.93 -1.51 -22.30
C LEU A 130 19.58 -0.11 -21.79
N GLY A 131 20.15 0.28 -20.64
CA GLY A 131 19.95 1.61 -20.05
C GLY A 131 20.51 2.71 -20.95
N THR A 132 19.80 3.83 -20.96
CA THR A 132 20.17 5.06 -21.67
C THR A 132 19.73 6.26 -20.83
N ASP A 133 19.95 7.49 -21.32
CA ASP A 133 19.38 8.68 -20.68
C ASP A 133 17.84 8.65 -20.64
N ARG A 134 17.21 7.85 -21.50
CA ARG A 134 15.75 7.69 -21.60
C ARG A 134 15.23 6.45 -20.87
N ILE A 135 16.04 5.41 -20.69
CA ILE A 135 15.61 4.10 -20.18
C ILE A 135 16.46 3.74 -18.99
N ARG A 136 15.84 3.48 -17.85
CA ARG A 136 16.54 3.05 -16.63
C ARG A 136 15.81 1.90 -15.96
N PHE A 137 16.61 0.94 -15.49
CA PHE A 137 16.15 -0.19 -14.68
C PHE A 137 16.58 0.00 -13.23
N TYR A 138 15.68 -0.28 -12.29
CA TYR A 138 15.97 -0.18 -10.86
C TYR A 138 15.61 -1.48 -10.14
N THR A 139 16.50 -1.95 -9.29
CA THR A 139 16.28 -3.14 -8.48
C THR A 139 15.24 -2.88 -7.41
N GLY A 140 14.27 -3.78 -7.34
CA GLY A 140 13.29 -3.86 -6.26
C GLY A 140 13.54 -5.10 -5.40
N VAL A 141 12.50 -5.86 -5.09
CA VAL A 141 12.55 -7.04 -4.22
C VAL A 141 12.22 -8.31 -4.99
N GLN A 142 13.09 -9.32 -4.89
CA GLN A 142 12.93 -10.61 -5.57
C GLN A 142 12.74 -10.44 -7.08
N TYR A 143 11.61 -10.86 -7.63
CA TYR A 143 11.28 -10.75 -9.05
C TYR A 143 10.65 -9.42 -9.45
N ARG A 144 10.37 -8.53 -8.50
CA ARG A 144 9.65 -7.25 -8.70
C ARG A 144 10.63 -6.10 -8.78
N HIS A 145 10.74 -5.50 -9.95
CA HIS A 145 11.64 -4.38 -10.24
C HIS A 145 10.89 -3.26 -10.92
N LEU A 146 11.60 -2.20 -11.27
CA LEU A 146 11.07 -1.00 -11.89
C LEU A 146 11.78 -0.70 -13.19
N LEU A 147 11.00 -0.29 -14.20
CA LEU A 147 11.47 0.29 -15.46
C LEU A 147 10.93 1.71 -15.58
N VAL A 148 11.81 2.66 -15.83
CA VAL A 148 11.43 4.07 -16.08
C VAL A 148 11.80 4.43 -17.50
N ILE A 149 10.85 5.04 -18.23
CA ILE A 149 11.03 5.54 -19.60
C ILE A 149 10.64 7.02 -19.64
N LYS A 150 11.63 7.88 -19.89
CA LYS A 150 11.39 9.31 -20.07
C LYS A 150 10.61 9.55 -21.34
N GLY A 151 9.52 10.31 -21.23
CA GLY A 151 8.64 10.59 -22.36
C GLY A 151 7.93 9.36 -22.92
N GLY A 152 7.78 8.29 -22.13
CA GLY A 152 6.96 7.14 -22.50
C GLY A 152 5.47 7.47 -22.44
N ASP A 153 4.67 6.86 -23.31
CA ASP A 153 3.20 7.00 -23.29
C ASP A 153 2.56 5.86 -22.53
N LYS A 154 1.85 6.17 -21.43
CA LYS A 154 1.21 5.17 -20.55
C LYS A 154 -0.06 4.53 -21.14
N ARG A 155 -0.58 5.03 -22.26
CA ARG A 155 -1.81 4.49 -22.90
C ARG A 155 -1.53 3.14 -23.56
N LEU A 156 -1.21 2.15 -22.72
CA LEU A 156 -0.78 0.81 -23.10
C LEU A 156 -1.70 -0.23 -22.45
N ALA A 157 -2.01 -1.28 -23.22
CA ALA A 157 -2.57 -2.51 -22.69
C ALA A 157 -1.42 -3.44 -22.28
N CYS A 158 -1.31 -3.68 -20.98
CA CYS A 158 -0.33 -4.58 -20.40
C CYS A 158 -1.04 -5.69 -19.63
N VAL A 159 -0.59 -6.91 -19.77
CA VAL A 159 -1.14 -8.06 -19.06
C VAL A 159 -0.25 -8.37 -17.86
N PRO A 160 -0.79 -8.41 -16.62
CA PRO A 160 -0.02 -8.87 -15.47
C PRO A 160 0.51 -10.29 -15.69
N PRO A 161 1.79 -10.59 -15.41
CA PRO A 161 2.36 -11.90 -15.76
C PRO A 161 1.76 -13.06 -14.96
N HIS A 162 1.19 -12.80 -13.78
CA HIS A 162 0.49 -13.78 -12.96
C HIS A 162 -0.91 -14.17 -13.48
N ASP A 163 -1.45 -13.41 -14.44
CA ASP A 163 -2.75 -13.73 -15.08
C ASP A 163 -2.60 -14.68 -16.28
N VAL A 164 -1.37 -14.88 -16.75
CA VAL A 164 -1.08 -15.67 -17.94
C VAL A 164 -0.01 -16.76 -17.74
N PRO A 165 -0.01 -17.46 -16.60
CA PRO A 165 0.94 -18.55 -16.39
C PRO A 165 0.68 -19.68 -17.37
N LEU A 166 1.75 -20.29 -17.86
CA LEU A 166 1.74 -21.39 -18.84
C LEU A 166 1.06 -21.06 -20.17
N LYS A 167 0.92 -19.77 -20.50
CA LYS A 167 0.40 -19.31 -21.81
C LYS A 167 1.53 -18.77 -22.69
N PRO A 168 1.31 -18.75 -24.03
CA PRO A 168 2.25 -18.11 -24.92
C PRO A 168 2.46 -16.62 -24.55
N PHE A 169 3.72 -16.18 -24.45
CA PHE A 169 4.01 -14.82 -24.00
C PHE A 169 3.79 -13.78 -25.12
N ARG A 170 4.10 -14.13 -26.40
CA ARG A 170 4.02 -13.17 -27.51
C ARG A 170 2.65 -12.50 -27.71
N PRO A 171 1.51 -13.22 -27.66
CA PRO A 171 0.20 -12.60 -27.77
C PRO A 171 -0.15 -11.65 -26.61
N ASN A 172 0.54 -11.79 -25.48
CA ASN A 172 0.32 -11.04 -24.25
C ASN A 172 1.34 -9.90 -24.05
N MET A 173 2.22 -9.66 -25.02
CA MET A 173 3.15 -8.52 -25.01
C MET A 173 2.38 -7.19 -25.06
N VAL A 174 3.08 -6.10 -24.79
CA VAL A 174 2.50 -4.75 -24.69
C VAL A 174 1.85 -4.32 -26.00
N LYS A 175 0.65 -3.73 -25.91
CA LYS A 175 -0.08 -3.18 -27.07
C LYS A 175 -0.40 -1.71 -26.82
N ALA A 176 -0.26 -0.89 -27.85
CA ALA A 176 -0.70 0.50 -27.80
C ALA A 176 -2.23 0.58 -27.82
N LEU A 177 -2.81 1.45 -27.00
CA LEU A 177 -4.24 1.76 -26.98
C LEU A 177 -4.61 2.90 -27.92
N CYS A 178 -3.60 3.61 -28.45
CA CYS A 178 -3.75 4.68 -29.43
C CYS A 178 -2.49 4.78 -30.29
N PRO A 179 -2.56 5.43 -31.47
CA PRO A 179 -1.41 5.54 -32.37
C PRO A 179 -0.17 6.22 -31.75
N GLU A 180 -0.37 7.21 -30.88
CA GLU A 180 0.71 7.95 -30.23
C GLU A 180 1.53 7.07 -29.26
N ALA A 181 0.90 6.04 -28.69
CA ALA A 181 1.56 5.10 -27.77
C ALA A 181 2.32 3.97 -28.49
N GLN A 182 2.25 3.89 -29.84
CA GLN A 182 2.83 2.78 -30.59
C GLN A 182 4.35 2.73 -30.43
N GLU A 183 5.04 3.87 -30.50
CA GLU A 183 6.51 3.92 -30.30
C GLU A 183 6.91 3.34 -28.92
N THR A 184 6.15 3.68 -27.88
CA THR A 184 6.42 3.15 -26.52
C THR A 184 6.15 1.65 -26.44
N ALA A 185 5.08 1.16 -27.05
CA ALA A 185 4.77 -0.28 -27.08
C ALA A 185 5.87 -1.07 -27.82
N ASP A 186 6.31 -0.56 -28.98
CA ASP A 186 7.37 -1.19 -29.79
C ASP A 186 8.70 -1.21 -29.01
N LEU A 187 9.05 -0.11 -28.34
CA LEU A 187 10.23 -0.04 -27.48
C LEU A 187 10.19 -1.07 -26.37
N LEU A 188 9.07 -1.17 -25.63
CA LEU A 188 8.92 -2.12 -24.53
C LEU A 188 9.02 -3.57 -25.02
N ASN A 189 8.40 -3.88 -26.15
CA ASN A 189 8.47 -5.21 -26.75
C ASN A 189 9.89 -5.56 -27.23
N ALA A 190 10.61 -4.59 -27.78
CA ALA A 190 12.03 -4.75 -28.13
C ALA A 190 12.89 -5.02 -26.88
N LEU A 191 12.64 -4.31 -25.75
CA LEU A 191 13.34 -4.55 -24.48
C LEU A 191 13.05 -5.94 -23.92
N ILE A 192 11.81 -6.42 -23.99
CA ILE A 192 11.44 -7.79 -23.57
C ILE A 192 12.30 -8.81 -24.35
N LEU A 193 12.27 -8.76 -25.68
CA LEU A 193 13.00 -9.69 -26.53
C LEU A 193 14.52 -9.58 -26.34
N LYS A 194 15.04 -8.37 -26.20
CA LYS A 194 16.47 -8.13 -26.01
C LYS A 194 16.94 -8.65 -24.65
N SER A 195 16.11 -8.51 -23.61
CA SER A 195 16.42 -9.07 -22.29
C SER A 195 16.58 -10.58 -22.35
N GLN A 196 15.76 -11.28 -23.14
CA GLN A 196 15.87 -12.75 -23.30
C GLN A 196 17.22 -13.16 -23.91
N GLU A 197 17.69 -12.41 -24.92
CA GLU A 197 19.01 -12.65 -25.52
C GLU A 197 20.14 -12.47 -24.50
N LEU A 198 20.09 -11.38 -23.74
CA LEU A 198 21.14 -10.99 -22.79
C LEU A 198 21.15 -11.91 -21.55
N LEU A 199 19.98 -12.24 -21.02
CA LEU A 199 19.86 -13.00 -19.78
C LEU A 199 20.07 -14.51 -19.98
N ALA A 200 19.89 -15.04 -21.20
CA ALA A 200 20.05 -16.46 -21.48
C ALA A 200 21.42 -17.01 -21.09
N THR A 201 22.47 -16.23 -21.26
CA THR A 201 23.86 -16.65 -20.99
C THR A 201 24.44 -16.03 -19.73
N HIS A 202 23.67 -15.25 -18.97
CA HIS A 202 24.17 -14.61 -17.75
C HIS A 202 24.57 -15.63 -16.68
N PRO A 203 25.72 -15.47 -15.99
CA PRO A 203 26.24 -16.44 -15.02
C PRO A 203 25.23 -16.84 -13.92
N VAL A 204 24.41 -15.88 -13.43
CA VAL A 204 23.35 -16.17 -12.46
C VAL A 204 22.37 -17.20 -12.99
N ASN A 205 21.90 -17.04 -14.23
CA ASN A 205 20.95 -17.98 -14.84
C ASN A 205 21.58 -19.34 -15.15
N GLN A 206 22.85 -19.35 -15.58
CA GLN A 206 23.59 -20.61 -15.78
C GLN A 206 23.73 -21.40 -14.47
N LYS A 207 24.03 -20.72 -13.38
CA LYS A 207 24.06 -21.32 -12.04
C LYS A 207 22.70 -21.84 -11.62
N ARG A 208 21.64 -21.04 -11.79
CA ARG A 208 20.26 -21.45 -11.45
C ARG A 208 19.83 -22.72 -12.22
N LEU A 209 20.09 -22.76 -13.51
CA LEU A 209 19.80 -23.93 -14.34
C LEU A 209 20.59 -25.17 -13.89
N ALA A 210 21.88 -25.01 -13.54
CA ALA A 210 22.69 -26.10 -13.02
C ALA A 210 22.19 -26.63 -11.66
N GLU A 211 21.53 -25.78 -10.88
CA GLU A 211 20.88 -26.13 -9.61
C GLU A 211 19.43 -26.65 -9.80
N GLY A 212 18.95 -26.80 -11.02
CA GLY A 212 17.58 -27.25 -11.32
C GLY A 212 16.50 -26.20 -11.03
N LYS A 213 16.89 -24.93 -10.93
CA LYS A 213 15.97 -23.79 -10.71
C LYS A 213 15.58 -23.16 -12.03
N ASP A 214 14.43 -22.48 -12.06
CA ASP A 214 14.01 -21.69 -13.21
C ASP A 214 14.95 -20.49 -13.44
N ALA A 215 15.31 -20.24 -14.69
CA ALA A 215 16.06 -19.06 -15.06
C ALA A 215 15.17 -17.79 -15.00
N ALA A 216 15.75 -16.68 -14.58
CA ALA A 216 15.13 -15.35 -14.72
C ALA A 216 15.58 -14.75 -16.06
N ASN A 217 15.00 -15.23 -17.15
CA ASN A 217 15.52 -15.02 -18.49
C ASN A 217 14.74 -14.03 -19.34
N SER A 218 13.76 -13.33 -18.78
CA SER A 218 13.03 -12.26 -19.46
C SER A 218 12.53 -11.22 -18.48
N ILE A 219 12.48 -9.96 -18.92
CA ILE A 219 11.69 -8.94 -18.23
C ILE A 219 10.24 -9.00 -18.68
N TRP A 220 9.35 -8.47 -17.83
CA TRP A 220 7.94 -8.28 -18.14
C TRP A 220 7.44 -6.96 -17.55
N PRO A 221 7.47 -5.86 -18.33
CA PRO A 221 6.95 -4.56 -17.92
C PRO A 221 5.42 -4.54 -17.99
N TRP A 222 4.80 -3.97 -16.92
CA TRP A 222 3.36 -3.84 -16.81
C TRP A 222 2.96 -2.74 -15.82
N SER A 223 1.67 -2.35 -15.77
CA SER A 223 1.15 -1.29 -14.91
C SER A 223 1.90 0.06 -15.09
N PRO A 224 1.84 0.66 -16.31
CA PRO A 224 2.46 1.96 -16.56
C PRO A 224 1.71 3.08 -15.86
N GLY A 225 2.44 4.10 -15.42
CA GLY A 225 1.88 5.32 -14.86
C GLY A 225 2.87 6.48 -14.89
N TYR A 226 2.36 7.69 -14.72
CA TYR A 226 3.17 8.90 -14.52
C TYR A 226 3.32 9.23 -13.05
N ARG A 227 4.20 10.18 -12.70
CA ARG A 227 4.25 10.71 -11.36
C ARG A 227 2.85 11.19 -10.94
N PRO A 228 2.30 10.71 -9.81
CA PRO A 228 1.00 11.17 -9.33
C PRO A 228 1.02 12.67 -9.05
N GLN A 229 -0.04 13.37 -9.46
CA GLN A 229 -0.22 14.79 -9.14
C GLN A 229 -0.82 14.94 -7.73
N MET A 230 -0.11 14.38 -6.76
CA MET A 230 -0.47 14.50 -5.36
C MET A 230 0.11 15.79 -4.79
N GLU A 231 -0.76 16.69 -4.35
CA GLU A 231 -0.34 17.85 -3.58
C GLU A 231 0.18 17.40 -2.21
N PRO A 232 1.37 17.84 -1.76
CA PRO A 232 1.84 17.52 -0.41
C PRO A 232 0.81 17.90 0.65
N LEU A 233 0.66 17.07 1.68
CA LEU A 233 -0.32 17.33 2.76
C LEU A 233 -0.11 18.68 3.44
N SER A 234 1.14 19.14 3.53
CA SER A 234 1.48 20.48 4.06
C SER A 234 0.96 21.66 3.23
N GLN A 235 0.66 21.42 1.94
CA GLN A 235 0.02 22.42 1.08
C GLN A 235 -1.50 22.29 1.12
N LYS A 236 -1.99 21.04 1.12
CA LYS A 236 -3.43 20.74 1.19
C LYS A 236 -4.04 21.09 2.55
N TYR A 237 -3.30 20.87 3.64
CA TYR A 237 -3.71 21.14 5.02
C TYR A 237 -2.68 22.03 5.73
N PRO A 238 -2.90 23.35 5.80
CA PRO A 238 -1.91 24.31 6.32
C PRO A 238 -1.48 24.09 7.77
N SER A 239 -2.24 23.33 8.56
CA SER A 239 -1.87 22.92 9.92
C SER A 239 -0.75 21.86 9.96
N ILE A 240 -0.45 21.22 8.84
CA ILE A 240 0.64 20.23 8.73
C ILE A 240 1.89 20.94 8.20
N HIS A 241 2.82 21.33 9.06
CA HIS A 241 4.12 21.84 8.64
C HIS A 241 5.12 20.67 8.48
N LYS A 242 4.99 19.65 9.35
CA LYS A 242 5.81 18.45 9.32
C LYS A 242 4.93 17.23 9.54
N GLY A 243 5.16 16.19 8.76
CA GLY A 243 4.44 14.93 8.92
C GLY A 243 5.31 13.73 8.61
N SER A 244 4.95 12.59 9.20
CA SER A 244 5.65 11.32 9.04
C SER A 244 4.70 10.19 8.72
N VAL A 245 5.23 9.19 8.01
CA VAL A 245 4.58 7.90 7.78
C VAL A 245 5.43 6.78 8.37
N ILE A 246 4.80 5.88 9.11
CA ILE A 246 5.40 4.68 9.69
C ILE A 246 4.68 3.48 9.10
N THR A 247 5.38 2.69 8.30
CA THR A 247 4.83 1.52 7.61
C THR A 247 5.94 0.54 7.25
N ALA A 248 5.61 -0.74 7.17
CA ALA A 248 6.48 -1.78 6.61
C ALA A 248 6.16 -2.09 5.13
N VAL A 249 5.15 -1.42 4.56
CA VAL A 249 4.64 -1.68 3.22
C VAL A 249 5.16 -0.64 2.24
N ASP A 250 5.89 -1.09 1.21
CA ASP A 250 6.50 -0.21 0.22
C ASP A 250 5.48 0.68 -0.50
N LEU A 251 4.30 0.14 -0.79
CA LEU A 251 3.22 0.84 -1.44
C LEU A 251 2.76 2.07 -0.62
N ILE A 252 2.56 1.88 0.68
CA ILE A 252 2.15 2.94 1.60
C ILE A 252 3.29 3.94 1.83
N ARG A 253 4.53 3.46 1.85
CA ARG A 253 5.73 4.30 1.86
C ARG A 253 5.78 5.23 0.65
N GLY A 254 5.48 4.71 -0.54
CA GLY A 254 5.41 5.48 -1.78
C GLY A 254 4.34 6.57 -1.73
N ILE A 255 3.14 6.24 -1.25
CA ILE A 255 2.05 7.21 -1.03
C ILE A 255 2.52 8.30 -0.08
N GLY A 256 3.10 7.92 1.08
CA GLY A 256 3.59 8.87 2.06
C GLY A 256 4.63 9.85 1.49
N ARG A 257 5.55 9.37 0.65
CA ARG A 257 6.54 10.24 -0.01
C ARG A 257 5.90 11.23 -0.97
N TYR A 258 4.96 10.80 -1.81
CA TYR A 258 4.24 11.72 -2.69
C TYR A 258 3.36 12.70 -1.91
N ALA A 259 2.84 12.28 -0.76
CA ALA A 259 2.13 13.15 0.17
C ALA A 259 3.03 14.12 0.95
N GLY A 260 4.34 14.09 0.72
CA GLY A 260 5.32 14.96 1.39
C GLY A 260 5.65 14.54 2.82
N LEU A 261 5.35 13.29 3.21
CA LEU A 261 5.64 12.77 4.54
C LEU A 261 7.04 12.16 4.62
N ARG A 262 7.69 12.34 5.76
CA ARG A 262 8.95 11.69 6.10
C ARG A 262 8.70 10.23 6.45
N CYS A 263 9.35 9.29 5.76
CA CYS A 263 9.28 7.87 6.08
C CYS A 263 10.18 7.55 7.28
N ILE A 264 9.62 6.87 8.27
CA ILE A 264 10.35 6.41 9.46
C ILE A 264 10.46 4.89 9.40
N ASP A 265 11.69 4.41 9.41
CA ASP A 265 11.99 2.99 9.49
C ASP A 265 11.99 2.53 10.94
N VAL A 266 11.38 1.36 11.19
CA VAL A 266 11.32 0.73 12.50
C VAL A 266 11.94 -0.65 12.42
N GLU A 267 12.93 -0.90 13.25
CA GLU A 267 13.59 -2.21 13.31
C GLU A 267 12.59 -3.31 13.70
N GLY A 268 12.59 -4.41 12.97
CA GLY A 268 11.65 -5.52 13.17
C GLY A 268 10.22 -5.25 12.69
N ALA A 269 9.98 -4.11 12.01
CA ALA A 269 8.69 -3.87 11.35
C ALA A 269 8.54 -4.76 10.11
N THR A 270 7.43 -5.49 10.07
CA THR A 270 7.02 -6.33 8.95
C THR A 270 5.55 -6.08 8.64
N GLY A 271 5.04 -6.64 7.52
CA GLY A 271 3.60 -6.69 7.21
C GLY A 271 2.87 -7.84 7.92
N LEU A 272 3.55 -8.68 8.70
CA LEU A 272 3.01 -9.91 9.28
C LEU A 272 2.56 -9.72 10.74
N TYR A 273 1.87 -10.72 11.28
CA TYR A 273 1.35 -10.74 12.64
C TYR A 273 2.40 -10.54 13.75
N ASN A 274 3.64 -10.90 13.48
CA ASN A 274 4.78 -10.77 14.41
C ASN A 274 5.56 -9.46 14.24
N THR A 275 4.99 -8.48 13.55
CA THR A 275 5.60 -7.15 13.41
C THR A 275 5.92 -6.53 14.77
N ASN A 276 6.90 -5.64 14.82
CA ASN A 276 7.24 -4.88 16.03
C ASN A 276 6.22 -3.77 16.32
N TYR A 277 5.07 -4.13 16.92
CA TYR A 277 3.99 -3.18 17.28
C TYR A 277 4.50 -2.09 18.22
N GLU A 278 5.23 -2.47 19.28
CA GLU A 278 5.77 -1.54 20.28
C GLU A 278 6.76 -0.56 19.65
N GLY A 279 7.65 -1.05 18.77
CA GLY A 279 8.59 -0.20 18.05
C GLY A 279 7.88 0.80 17.14
N LYS A 280 6.81 0.38 16.43
CA LYS A 280 5.99 1.27 15.62
C LYS A 280 5.26 2.31 16.47
N ALA A 281 4.70 1.91 17.61
CA ALA A 281 4.04 2.83 18.55
C ALA A 281 5.03 3.86 19.12
N GLN A 282 6.21 3.40 19.55
CA GLN A 282 7.26 4.29 20.07
C GLN A 282 7.74 5.28 19.01
N ALA A 283 7.93 4.81 17.77
CA ALA A 283 8.31 5.69 16.66
C ALA A 283 7.25 6.77 16.37
N ALA A 284 5.95 6.41 16.49
CA ALA A 284 4.86 7.36 16.36
C ALA A 284 4.86 8.40 17.48
N ILE A 285 5.06 7.99 18.73
CA ILE A 285 5.18 8.89 19.88
C ILE A 285 6.36 9.85 19.70
N GLU A 286 7.54 9.34 19.32
CA GLU A 286 8.71 10.18 19.08
C GLU A 286 8.50 11.16 17.91
N ALA A 287 7.85 10.70 16.82
CA ALA A 287 7.51 11.57 15.71
C ALA A 287 6.57 12.71 16.11
N LEU A 288 5.54 12.42 16.90
CA LEU A 288 4.59 13.41 17.40
C LEU A 288 5.23 14.52 18.25
N LYS A 289 6.41 14.30 18.84
CA LYS A 289 7.12 15.38 19.58
C LYS A 289 7.54 16.54 18.67
N THR A 290 7.78 16.27 17.39
CA THR A 290 8.31 17.24 16.42
C THR A 290 7.42 17.48 15.20
N ASP A 291 6.54 16.54 14.90
CA ASP A 291 5.68 16.56 13.73
C ASP A 291 4.23 16.89 14.12
N ASP A 292 3.52 17.56 13.23
CA ASP A 292 2.12 17.94 13.40
C ASP A 292 1.17 16.82 13.01
N PHE A 293 1.65 15.90 12.14
CA PHE A 293 0.87 14.80 11.60
C PHE A 293 1.69 13.50 11.52
N VAL A 294 1.11 12.39 12.00
CA VAL A 294 1.70 11.06 11.89
C VAL A 294 0.68 10.09 11.29
N TYR A 295 1.11 9.35 10.29
CA TYR A 295 0.35 8.27 9.68
C TYR A 295 1.01 6.93 10.05
N LEU A 296 0.39 6.19 10.96
CA LEU A 296 0.86 4.89 11.43
C LEU A 296 0.03 3.79 10.76
N HIS A 297 0.69 2.96 9.96
CA HIS A 297 0.08 1.87 9.21
C HIS A 297 0.58 0.52 9.70
N ILE A 298 -0.35 -0.41 9.98
CA ILE A 298 -0.07 -1.78 10.44
C ILE A 298 -0.87 -2.76 9.59
N GLU A 299 -0.15 -3.59 8.81
CA GLU A 299 -0.65 -4.49 7.77
C GLU A 299 -1.25 -5.81 8.31
N ALA A 300 -0.86 -6.24 9.50
CA ALA A 300 -1.00 -7.60 10.01
C ALA A 300 -2.42 -8.20 9.89
N SER A 301 -3.47 -7.40 10.04
CA SER A 301 -4.86 -7.87 9.95
C SER A 301 -5.30 -8.15 8.52
N ASP A 302 -4.74 -7.46 7.54
CA ASP A 302 -4.99 -7.71 6.13
C ASP A 302 -4.40 -9.06 5.69
N GLU A 303 -3.15 -9.31 6.01
CA GLU A 303 -2.49 -10.59 5.71
C GLU A 303 -3.24 -11.78 6.34
N ALA A 304 -3.68 -11.66 7.60
CA ALA A 304 -4.50 -12.68 8.24
C ALA A 304 -5.86 -12.87 7.54
N GLY A 305 -6.46 -11.80 7.04
CA GLY A 305 -7.67 -11.84 6.21
C GLY A 305 -7.45 -12.60 4.90
N HIS A 306 -6.35 -12.35 4.20
CA HIS A 306 -5.97 -13.07 2.98
C HIS A 306 -5.72 -14.57 3.22
N GLU A 307 -5.15 -14.92 4.37
CA GLU A 307 -5.01 -16.33 4.78
C GLU A 307 -6.35 -16.98 5.13
N GLY A 308 -7.37 -16.18 5.44
CA GLY A 308 -8.68 -16.63 5.92
C GLY A 308 -8.62 -17.20 7.33
N ASP A 309 -7.62 -16.78 8.11
CA ASP A 309 -7.38 -17.23 9.47
C ASP A 309 -8.06 -16.27 10.47
N ILE A 310 -9.25 -16.65 10.90
CA ILE A 310 -10.09 -15.87 11.83
C ILE A 310 -9.37 -15.66 13.17
N ASP A 311 -8.77 -16.70 13.72
CA ASP A 311 -8.11 -16.62 15.04
C ASP A 311 -6.88 -15.72 14.98
N LEU A 312 -6.10 -15.83 13.90
CA LEU A 312 -4.96 -14.96 13.67
C LEU A 312 -5.40 -13.50 13.48
N LYS A 313 -6.45 -13.25 12.70
CA LYS A 313 -6.95 -11.90 12.46
C LYS A 313 -7.48 -11.27 13.75
N LEU A 314 -8.24 -11.98 14.57
CA LEU A 314 -8.65 -11.55 15.90
C LEU A 314 -7.44 -11.13 16.74
N LYS A 315 -6.40 -11.97 16.77
CA LYS A 315 -5.18 -11.70 17.52
C LYS A 315 -4.45 -10.44 17.02
N THR A 316 -4.37 -10.22 15.71
CA THR A 316 -3.74 -9.02 15.15
C THR A 316 -4.50 -7.75 15.48
N ILE A 317 -5.83 -7.79 15.49
CA ILE A 317 -6.70 -6.69 15.92
C ILE A 317 -6.47 -6.37 17.42
N GLU A 318 -6.44 -7.38 18.27
CA GLU A 318 -6.17 -7.22 19.70
C GLU A 318 -4.74 -6.72 19.98
N TYR A 319 -3.77 -7.10 19.16
CA TYR A 319 -2.40 -6.59 19.24
C TYR A 319 -2.32 -5.12 18.80
N LEU A 320 -3.02 -4.72 17.74
CA LEU A 320 -3.13 -3.32 17.36
C LEU A 320 -3.68 -2.48 18.50
N ASP A 321 -4.75 -2.93 19.14
CA ASP A 321 -5.37 -2.25 20.28
C ASP A 321 -4.40 -2.12 21.46
N SER A 322 -3.88 -3.25 21.95
CA SER A 322 -3.13 -3.31 23.20
C SER A 322 -1.67 -2.90 23.10
N ARG A 323 -1.02 -3.12 21.95
CA ARG A 323 0.41 -2.94 21.75
C ARG A 323 0.78 -1.71 20.91
N ALA A 324 -0.21 -1.08 20.25
CA ALA A 324 0.01 0.16 19.52
C ALA A 324 -0.92 1.29 20.00
N ILE A 325 -2.24 1.16 19.87
CA ILE A 325 -3.20 2.21 20.24
C ILE A 325 -3.10 2.54 21.73
N GLY A 326 -3.11 1.52 22.59
CA GLY A 326 -3.02 1.70 24.04
C GLY A 326 -1.78 2.50 24.47
N PRO A 327 -0.56 2.07 24.15
CA PRO A 327 0.65 2.81 24.48
C PRO A 327 0.68 4.25 23.95
N ILE A 328 0.22 4.48 22.71
CA ILE A 328 0.14 5.84 22.15
C ILE A 328 -0.83 6.69 22.96
N TYR A 329 -2.06 6.21 23.18
CA TYR A 329 -3.07 6.95 23.94
C TYR A 329 -2.61 7.25 25.38
N GLU A 330 -2.07 6.27 26.09
CA GLU A 330 -1.63 6.44 27.49
C GLU A 330 -0.49 7.46 27.62
N GLU A 331 0.37 7.59 26.61
CA GLU A 331 1.44 8.60 26.57
C GLU A 331 0.87 9.98 26.25
N VAL A 332 0.16 10.12 25.11
CA VAL A 332 -0.21 11.45 24.58
C VAL A 332 -1.35 12.13 25.35
N LYS A 333 -2.19 11.38 26.08
CA LYS A 333 -3.30 11.94 26.87
C LYS A 333 -2.85 12.92 27.95
N ASN A 334 -1.56 12.85 28.35
CA ASN A 334 -0.99 13.70 29.40
C ASN A 334 -0.13 14.84 28.85
N TRP A 335 -0.06 15.01 27.52
CA TRP A 335 0.72 16.06 26.90
C TRP A 335 0.00 17.42 27.02
N ASP A 336 0.78 18.49 27.22
CA ASP A 336 0.26 19.86 27.25
C ASP A 336 -0.33 20.27 25.90
N GLU A 337 0.32 19.86 24.80
CA GLU A 337 -0.23 20.02 23.47
C GLU A 337 -1.15 18.85 23.13
N PRO A 338 -2.45 19.09 22.90
CA PRO A 338 -3.40 18.02 22.66
C PRO A 338 -3.12 17.29 21.34
N VAL A 339 -3.39 15.97 21.36
CA VAL A 339 -3.24 15.09 20.19
C VAL A 339 -4.62 14.53 19.81
N ALA A 340 -5.01 14.76 18.57
CA ALA A 340 -6.17 14.12 17.97
C ALA A 340 -5.76 12.75 17.44
N ILE A 341 -6.56 11.73 17.76
CA ILE A 341 -6.34 10.32 17.37
C ILE A 341 -7.49 9.90 16.48
N ALA A 342 -7.19 9.43 15.28
CA ALA A 342 -8.12 8.69 14.45
C ALA A 342 -7.70 7.22 14.35
N VAL A 343 -8.67 6.30 14.44
CA VAL A 343 -8.46 4.86 14.24
C VAL A 343 -9.42 4.38 13.17
N LEU A 344 -8.91 3.68 12.16
CA LEU A 344 -9.71 3.10 11.08
C LEU A 344 -8.93 1.98 10.35
N PRO A 345 -9.63 1.04 9.68
CA PRO A 345 -9.04 0.27 8.58
C PRO A 345 -9.00 1.12 7.31
N ASP A 346 -8.41 0.60 6.26
CA ASP A 346 -8.48 1.19 4.92
C ASP A 346 -9.60 0.56 4.08
N HIS A 347 -9.76 -0.75 4.13
CA HIS A 347 -10.82 -1.53 3.48
C HIS A 347 -11.15 -2.77 4.32
N PRO A 348 -12.27 -3.47 4.05
CA PRO A 348 -12.47 -4.80 4.57
C PRO A 348 -11.62 -5.82 3.81
N THR A 349 -11.13 -6.84 4.54
CA THR A 349 -10.50 -8.05 3.96
C THR A 349 -11.15 -9.27 4.61
N PRO A 350 -12.40 -9.60 4.21
CA PRO A 350 -13.15 -10.66 4.85
C PRO A 350 -12.43 -12.00 4.78
N CYS A 351 -12.25 -12.67 5.92
CA CYS A 351 -11.62 -13.98 6.00
C CYS A 351 -12.32 -15.03 5.13
N GLU A 352 -13.63 -14.93 4.97
CA GLU A 352 -14.41 -15.80 4.09
C GLU A 352 -14.00 -15.63 2.62
N LEU A 353 -13.81 -14.39 2.18
CA LEU A 353 -13.49 -14.07 0.78
C LEU A 353 -11.99 -14.11 0.48
N ARG A 354 -11.14 -13.85 1.47
CA ARG A 354 -9.67 -13.80 1.37
C ARG A 354 -9.15 -12.75 0.37
N THR A 355 -9.91 -11.68 0.18
CA THR A 355 -9.53 -10.55 -0.65
C THR A 355 -10.31 -9.30 -0.22
N HIS A 356 -9.90 -8.16 -0.74
CA HIS A 356 -10.47 -6.86 -0.39
C HIS A 356 -11.88 -6.67 -0.94
N THR A 357 -12.69 -5.92 -0.21
CA THR A 357 -14.02 -5.46 -0.64
C THR A 357 -14.15 -3.94 -0.50
N ALA A 358 -15.23 -3.37 -1.03
CA ALA A 358 -15.40 -1.92 -1.16
C ALA A 358 -16.47 -1.33 -0.22
N GLU A 359 -16.97 -2.12 0.74
CA GLU A 359 -17.92 -1.60 1.72
C GLU A 359 -17.29 -0.49 2.56
N PRO A 360 -18.07 0.50 3.00
CA PRO A 360 -17.59 1.52 3.94
C PRO A 360 -17.04 0.90 5.21
N ILE A 361 -15.98 1.49 5.72
CA ILE A 361 -15.26 1.04 6.93
C ILE A 361 -15.61 1.91 8.13
N PRO A 362 -15.56 1.39 9.38
CA PRO A 362 -15.75 2.18 10.58
C PRO A 362 -14.55 3.07 10.85
N PHE A 363 -14.78 4.28 11.35
CA PHE A 363 -13.73 5.13 11.89
C PHE A 363 -14.14 5.78 13.20
N LEU A 364 -13.16 6.13 14.01
CA LEU A 364 -13.35 6.97 15.19
C LEU A 364 -12.37 8.16 15.15
N ILE A 365 -12.79 9.28 15.71
CA ILE A 365 -11.95 10.44 15.99
C ILE A 365 -12.12 10.82 17.45
N TYR A 366 -11.01 10.92 18.15
CA TYR A 366 -10.92 11.39 19.53
C TYR A 366 -9.93 12.55 19.65
N TYR A 367 -10.28 13.56 20.39
CA TYR A 367 -9.36 14.59 20.89
C TYR A 367 -9.87 15.15 22.23
N PRO A 368 -8.99 15.69 23.09
CA PRO A 368 -9.41 16.26 24.35
C PRO A 368 -10.42 17.40 24.15
N GLY A 369 -11.59 17.27 24.77
CA GLY A 369 -12.66 18.29 24.67
C GLY A 369 -13.72 18.02 23.61
N ILE A 370 -13.60 16.98 22.79
CA ILE A 370 -14.65 16.58 21.85
C ILE A 370 -15.94 16.22 22.63
N THR A 371 -17.09 16.59 22.09
CA THR A 371 -18.38 16.11 22.58
C THR A 371 -18.64 14.72 21.99
N PRO A 372 -18.66 13.65 22.81
CA PRO A 372 -18.86 12.31 22.30
C PRO A 372 -20.23 12.10 21.64
N ASP A 373 -20.31 11.14 20.75
CA ASP A 373 -21.60 10.61 20.28
C ASP A 373 -22.10 9.49 21.22
N SER A 374 -23.14 8.77 20.80
CA SER A 374 -23.76 7.72 21.64
C SER A 374 -23.11 6.35 21.50
N VAL A 375 -22.11 6.19 20.63
CA VAL A 375 -21.49 4.90 20.32
C VAL A 375 -20.61 4.43 21.47
N GLN A 376 -20.76 3.15 21.85
CA GLN A 376 -20.11 2.57 23.03
C GLN A 376 -19.03 1.54 22.66
N SER A 377 -18.96 1.10 21.40
CA SER A 377 -17.96 0.15 20.91
C SER A 377 -17.50 0.54 19.52
N TYR A 378 -16.28 0.17 19.17
CA TYR A 378 -15.75 0.42 17.86
C TYR A 378 -15.87 -0.82 16.97
N ASP A 379 -16.87 -0.83 16.12
CA ASP A 379 -17.11 -1.90 15.14
C ASP A 379 -17.95 -1.41 13.96
N GLU A 380 -18.06 -2.25 12.93
CA GLU A 380 -18.75 -1.92 11.67
C GLU A 380 -20.25 -1.69 11.83
N ILE A 381 -20.86 -2.21 12.90
CA ILE A 381 -22.29 -2.08 13.15
C ILE A 381 -22.56 -0.84 14.02
N ALA A 382 -21.84 -0.72 15.13
CA ALA A 382 -22.02 0.40 16.06
C ALA A 382 -21.68 1.74 15.43
N CYS A 383 -20.63 1.82 14.61
CA CYS A 383 -20.18 3.06 13.97
C CYS A 383 -21.14 3.59 12.89
N ARG A 384 -22.10 2.78 12.41
CA ARG A 384 -23.18 3.27 11.50
C ARG A 384 -24.08 4.29 12.18
N GLU A 385 -24.24 4.20 13.48
CA GLU A 385 -25.04 5.12 14.31
C GLU A 385 -24.18 6.29 14.84
N GLY A 386 -22.94 6.40 14.39
CA GLY A 386 -21.99 7.42 14.82
C GLY A 386 -22.36 8.83 14.37
N GLY A 387 -21.93 9.80 15.16
CA GLY A 387 -22.28 11.21 14.97
C GLY A 387 -21.76 11.85 13.68
N TYR A 388 -20.79 11.23 13.00
CA TYR A 388 -20.31 11.67 11.68
C TYR A 388 -21.10 11.10 10.50
N GLY A 389 -21.92 10.04 10.71
CA GLY A 389 -22.61 9.37 9.62
C GLY A 389 -21.64 8.68 8.65
N THR A 390 -21.97 8.69 7.36
CA THR A 390 -21.09 8.14 6.30
C THR A 390 -20.39 9.28 5.57
N MET A 391 -19.09 9.25 5.56
CA MET A 391 -18.20 10.18 4.84
C MET A 391 -17.61 9.53 3.60
N GLU A 392 -17.27 10.34 2.60
CA GLU A 392 -16.59 9.92 1.38
C GLU A 392 -15.58 10.97 0.90
N LYS A 393 -14.68 10.60 -0.01
CA LYS A 393 -13.66 11.47 -0.60
C LYS A 393 -12.75 12.08 0.50
N ASP A 394 -12.64 13.40 0.51
CA ASP A 394 -11.79 14.14 1.44
C ASP A 394 -12.49 14.61 2.73
N GLU A 395 -13.77 14.24 2.92
CA GLU A 395 -14.57 14.69 4.07
C GLU A 395 -13.94 14.29 5.41
N PHE A 396 -13.42 13.04 5.50
CA PHE A 396 -12.77 12.55 6.71
C PHE A 396 -11.51 13.38 7.06
N MET A 397 -10.62 13.58 6.09
CA MET A 397 -9.39 14.38 6.34
C MET A 397 -9.71 15.85 6.58
N ASN A 398 -10.68 16.42 5.88
CA ASN A 398 -11.11 17.80 6.12
C ASN A 398 -11.66 17.96 7.54
N GLU A 399 -12.49 17.03 8.02
CA GLU A 399 -12.97 17.06 9.40
C GLU A 399 -11.80 16.88 10.38
N PHE A 400 -10.97 15.85 10.19
CA PHE A 400 -9.89 15.52 11.10
C PHE A 400 -8.81 16.59 11.22
N MET A 401 -8.51 17.33 10.13
CA MET A 401 -7.49 18.40 10.14
C MET A 401 -8.03 19.77 10.56
N ASN A 402 -9.34 19.96 10.62
CA ASN A 402 -9.98 21.22 11.03
C ASN A 402 -10.56 21.18 12.45
N LEU A 403 -10.12 20.24 13.30
CA LEU A 403 -10.52 20.14 14.70
C LEU A 403 -10.00 21.36 15.51
N HIS A 404 -10.87 21.93 16.36
CA HIS A 404 -10.61 23.14 17.16
C HIS A 404 -10.72 22.89 18.66
#